data_c86bc105e28c9ad270be675db5c55ab9
#
_entry.id   c86bc105e28c9ad270be675db5c55ab9
#
_cell.length_a   1.000
_cell.length_b   1.000
_cell.length_c   1.000
_cell.angle_alpha   90.00
_cell.angle_beta   90.00
_cell.angle_gamma   90.00
#
_symmetry.space_group_name_H-M   'P 1'
#
loop_
_entity.id
_entity.type
_entity.pdbx_description
1 polymer ?
#
loop_
_entity_poly.entity_id
_entity_poly.type
_entity_poly.pdbx_seq_one_letter_code
_entity_poly.pdbx_strand_id
1 'polypeptide(L)'
;IQKNITINHVSFSYSGSDRDYVLDDICLNIPEKKVTAIVGASGSGKTTLVKLLLGFYSPQKGEIRLDDTPLETINPHLWRMKSGAVMQDGFIFSDTIANNITVSEEQIDLERLKHAVTVANIRDFIDSLPLGYNTKIGMEGNGVSQGQKQRLLIARAVYKNPEFLFFDEATNALDANNEKEIMGHLNKFYQGKTVVVVAHRLSTVCNADKIVVLDKGKIAEE
;
A
#
# COMPACT_ATOMS: atom_id res chain seq x y z
N ILE A 1 5.82 -24.03 -1.26
CA ILE A 1 6.45 -23.09 -0.30
C ILE A 1 5.46 -21.98 -0.08
N GLN A 2 4.91 -21.85 1.11
CA GLN A 2 3.98 -20.77 1.49
C GLN A 2 4.83 -19.52 1.76
N LYS A 3 4.39 -18.35 1.25
CA LYS A 3 5.09 -17.07 1.44
C LYS A 3 4.36 -16.22 2.50
N ASN A 4 4.27 -16.73 3.71
CA ASN A 4 3.73 -15.98 4.84
C ASN A 4 4.74 -14.91 5.28
N ILE A 5 4.25 -13.76 5.73
CA ILE A 5 5.08 -12.79 6.44
C ILE A 5 4.84 -12.99 7.93
N THR A 6 5.90 -13.29 8.68
CA THR A 6 5.84 -13.48 10.12
C THR A 6 6.61 -12.36 10.81
N ILE A 7 5.99 -11.73 11.79
CA ILE A 7 6.56 -10.70 12.64
C ILE A 7 6.76 -11.30 14.02
N ASN A 8 8.00 -11.37 14.47
CA ASN A 8 8.38 -12.06 15.72
C ASN A 8 8.96 -11.04 16.72
N HIS A 9 8.23 -10.75 17.77
CA HIS A 9 8.66 -9.91 18.89
C HIS A 9 9.29 -8.57 18.45
N VAL A 10 8.68 -7.91 17.46
CA VAL A 10 9.21 -6.69 16.87
C VAL A 10 8.90 -5.48 17.74
N SER A 11 9.96 -4.74 18.09
CA SER A 11 9.84 -3.42 18.70
C SER A 11 10.59 -2.38 17.87
N PHE A 12 10.00 -1.20 17.72
CA PHE A 12 10.54 -0.13 16.91
C PHE A 12 10.23 1.26 17.47
N SER A 13 11.23 2.12 17.43
CA SER A 13 11.10 3.56 17.67
C SER A 13 11.89 4.37 16.64
N TYR A 14 11.35 5.52 16.21
CA TYR A 14 12.06 6.41 15.28
C TYR A 14 13.29 7.08 15.90
N SER A 15 13.29 7.27 17.21
CA SER A 15 14.43 7.85 17.94
C SER A 15 15.56 6.86 18.21
N GLY A 16 15.34 5.57 18.00
CA GLY A 16 16.26 4.50 18.40
C GLY A 16 16.30 4.25 19.91
N SER A 17 15.44 4.90 20.69
CA SER A 17 15.37 4.75 22.14
C SER A 17 14.49 3.58 22.56
N ASP A 18 14.98 2.76 23.46
CA ASP A 18 14.22 1.65 24.06
C ASP A 18 13.09 2.12 25.01
N ARG A 19 12.92 3.42 25.20
CA ARG A 19 11.90 3.98 26.10
C ARG A 19 10.63 4.45 25.41
N ASP A 20 10.71 4.72 24.08
CA ASP A 20 9.61 5.33 23.32
C ASP A 20 9.25 4.49 22.09
N TYR A 21 8.91 3.22 22.31
CA TYR A 21 8.47 2.36 21.23
C TYR A 21 7.16 2.82 20.62
N VAL A 22 7.15 2.99 19.30
CA VAL A 22 5.92 3.15 18.50
C VAL A 22 5.25 1.80 18.29
N LEU A 23 6.06 0.73 18.13
CA LEU A 23 5.63 -0.67 18.12
C LEU A 23 6.39 -1.40 19.21
N ASP A 24 5.68 -2.15 20.04
CA ASP A 24 6.24 -2.82 21.21
C ASP A 24 5.79 -4.27 21.27
N ASP A 25 6.76 -5.16 21.09
CA ASP A 25 6.58 -6.62 21.14
C ASP A 25 5.49 -7.16 20.20
N ILE A 26 5.53 -6.74 18.94
CA ILE A 26 4.56 -7.17 17.93
C ILE A 26 4.85 -8.61 17.50
N CYS A 27 3.86 -9.47 17.67
CA CYS A 27 3.83 -10.82 17.11
C CYS A 27 2.62 -10.93 16.18
N LEU A 28 2.84 -11.21 14.90
CA LEU A 28 1.78 -11.24 13.90
C LEU A 28 2.16 -12.18 12.74
N ASN A 29 1.22 -12.99 12.29
CA ASN A 29 1.34 -13.74 11.04
C ASN A 29 0.41 -13.16 9.98
N ILE A 30 0.96 -12.78 8.83
CA ILE A 30 0.23 -12.32 7.65
C ILE A 30 0.20 -13.48 6.65
N PRO A 31 -0.95 -14.13 6.45
CA PRO A 31 -1.04 -15.31 5.62
C PRO A 31 -0.90 -14.99 4.13
N GLU A 32 -0.24 -15.88 3.40
CA GLU A 32 -0.06 -15.78 1.95
C GLU A 32 -1.41 -15.73 1.24
N LYS A 33 -1.49 -14.90 0.19
CA LYS A 33 -2.66 -14.77 -0.72
C LYS A 33 -3.97 -14.46 0.01
N LYS A 34 -3.87 -13.76 1.12
CA LYS A 34 -4.99 -13.32 1.94
C LYS A 34 -4.93 -11.81 2.17
N VAL A 35 -6.08 -11.26 2.50
CA VAL A 35 -6.21 -9.84 2.86
C VAL A 35 -6.21 -9.72 4.37
N THR A 36 -5.19 -9.07 4.91
CA THR A 36 -5.10 -8.72 6.33
C THR A 36 -5.40 -7.23 6.51
N ALA A 37 -6.45 -6.92 7.24
CA ALA A 37 -6.78 -5.55 7.62
C ALA A 37 -6.17 -5.21 8.98
N ILE A 38 -5.50 -4.06 9.07
CA ILE A 38 -4.98 -3.51 10.31
C ILE A 38 -5.83 -2.30 10.68
N VAL A 39 -6.46 -2.34 11.83
CA VAL A 39 -7.31 -1.28 12.36
C VAL A 39 -6.80 -0.80 13.72
N GLY A 40 -7.20 0.38 14.12
CA GLY A 40 -6.81 0.97 15.40
C GLY A 40 -6.93 2.48 15.37
N ALA A 41 -6.80 3.10 16.55
CA ALA A 41 -6.85 4.55 16.69
C ALA A 41 -5.69 5.23 15.95
N SER A 42 -5.84 6.50 15.60
CA SER A 42 -4.75 7.32 15.08
C SER A 42 -3.56 7.31 16.05
N GLY A 43 -2.35 7.14 15.53
CA GLY A 43 -1.14 7.03 16.35
C GLY A 43 -0.92 5.67 17.02
N SER A 44 -1.70 4.63 16.69
CA SER A 44 -1.51 3.28 17.25
C SER A 44 -0.32 2.52 16.65
N GLY A 45 0.33 3.03 15.58
CA GLY A 45 1.50 2.43 14.96
C GLY A 45 1.25 1.73 13.62
N LYS A 46 0.03 1.80 13.06
CA LYS A 46 -0.34 1.12 11.81
C LYS A 46 0.55 1.47 10.63
N THR A 47 0.74 2.76 10.36
CA THR A 47 1.62 3.24 9.27
C THR A 47 3.08 2.83 9.50
N THR A 48 3.54 2.86 10.73
CA THR A 48 4.89 2.41 11.11
C THR A 48 5.07 0.92 10.82
N LEU A 49 4.08 0.10 11.14
CA LEU A 49 4.12 -1.33 10.83
C LEU A 49 4.22 -1.58 9.32
N VAL A 50 3.44 -0.86 8.52
CA VAL A 50 3.53 -0.95 7.04
C VAL A 50 4.92 -0.53 6.54
N LYS A 51 5.51 0.53 7.10
CA LYS A 51 6.86 0.97 6.72
C LYS A 51 7.94 -0.06 7.05
N LEU A 52 7.81 -0.78 8.16
CA LEU A 52 8.70 -1.91 8.49
C LEU A 52 8.52 -3.07 7.50
N LEU A 53 7.29 -3.42 7.15
CA LEU A 53 6.99 -4.46 6.17
C LEU A 53 7.52 -4.12 4.77
N LEU A 54 7.53 -2.84 4.40
CA LEU A 54 8.13 -2.36 3.15
C LEU A 54 9.66 -2.30 3.18
N GLY A 55 10.28 -2.50 4.36
CA GLY A 55 11.72 -2.45 4.53
C GLY A 55 12.30 -1.02 4.53
N PHE A 56 11.49 0.00 4.84
CA PHE A 56 11.98 1.38 4.97
C PHE A 56 12.81 1.58 6.24
N TYR A 57 12.54 0.78 7.26
CA TYR A 57 13.25 0.75 8.54
C TYR A 57 13.46 -0.70 8.97
N SER A 58 14.50 -0.92 9.78
CA SER A 58 14.72 -2.19 10.48
C SER A 58 14.26 -2.08 11.93
N PRO A 59 13.64 -3.11 12.51
CA PRO A 59 13.25 -3.12 13.91
C PRO A 59 14.48 -3.11 14.83
N GLN A 60 14.36 -2.48 16.02
CA GLN A 60 15.40 -2.55 17.05
C GLN A 60 15.43 -3.88 17.78
N LYS A 61 14.28 -4.53 17.92
CA LYS A 61 14.14 -5.88 18.50
C LYS A 61 13.26 -6.74 17.62
N GLY A 62 13.49 -8.04 17.71
CA GLY A 62 12.76 -9.03 16.94
C GLY A 62 13.15 -9.05 15.46
N GLU A 63 12.36 -9.70 14.66
CA GLU A 63 12.60 -9.85 13.23
C GLU A 63 11.31 -9.98 12.44
N ILE A 64 11.38 -9.59 11.16
CA ILE A 64 10.33 -9.85 10.18
C ILE A 64 10.88 -10.89 9.20
N ARG A 65 10.11 -11.91 8.91
CA ARG A 65 10.50 -13.00 8.01
C ARG A 65 9.50 -13.16 6.87
N LEU A 66 10.01 -13.51 5.72
CA LEU A 66 9.23 -14.05 4.61
C LEU A 66 9.51 -15.56 4.58
N ASP A 67 8.57 -16.36 5.05
CA ASP A 67 8.78 -17.76 5.42
C ASP A 67 9.99 -17.91 6.37
N ASP A 68 11.02 -18.65 5.95
CA ASP A 68 12.25 -18.89 6.73
C ASP A 68 13.33 -17.84 6.50
N THR A 69 13.10 -16.82 5.67
CA THR A 69 14.11 -15.83 5.30
C THR A 69 13.87 -14.50 6.01
N PRO A 70 14.80 -14.00 6.83
CA PRO A 70 14.67 -12.67 7.41
C PRO A 70 14.57 -11.59 6.33
N LEU A 71 13.58 -10.69 6.46
CA LEU A 71 13.31 -9.64 5.45
C LEU A 71 14.54 -8.73 5.22
N GLU A 72 15.31 -8.44 6.25
CA GLU A 72 16.54 -7.63 6.19
C GLU A 72 17.65 -8.25 5.33
N THR A 73 17.63 -9.60 5.13
CA THR A 73 18.60 -10.31 4.29
C THR A 73 18.17 -10.39 2.82
N ILE A 74 16.93 -10.07 2.53
CA ILE A 74 16.41 -10.03 1.17
C ILE A 74 16.96 -8.78 0.47
N ASN A 75 17.44 -8.95 -0.76
CA ASN A 75 17.89 -7.82 -1.57
C ASN A 75 16.77 -6.76 -1.66
N PRO A 76 16.98 -5.51 -1.22
CA PRO A 76 15.94 -4.49 -1.20
C PRO A 76 15.33 -4.18 -2.57
N HIS A 77 16.11 -4.33 -3.65
CA HIS A 77 15.60 -4.16 -5.01
C HIS A 77 14.60 -5.27 -5.37
N LEU A 78 14.93 -6.52 -5.07
CA LEU A 78 14.03 -7.65 -5.30
C LEU A 78 12.76 -7.54 -4.47
N TRP A 79 12.88 -7.13 -3.20
CA TRP A 79 11.70 -6.90 -2.36
C TRP A 79 10.80 -5.80 -2.93
N ARG A 80 11.39 -4.67 -3.33
CA ARG A 80 10.64 -3.59 -3.98
C ARG A 80 9.99 -4.02 -5.31
N MET A 81 10.62 -4.87 -6.08
CA MET A 81 10.00 -5.40 -7.31
C MET A 81 8.76 -6.25 -7.01
N LYS A 82 8.78 -7.04 -5.95
CA LYS A 82 7.68 -7.94 -5.56
C LYS A 82 6.59 -7.27 -4.74
N SER A 83 6.84 -6.10 -4.15
CA SER A 83 5.92 -5.36 -3.31
C SER A 83 5.42 -4.09 -4.00
N GLY A 84 4.17 -3.72 -3.74
CA GLY A 84 3.58 -2.45 -4.15
C GLY A 84 2.94 -1.77 -2.96
N ALA A 85 2.98 -0.44 -2.94
CA ALA A 85 2.43 0.34 -1.85
C ALA A 85 1.61 1.52 -2.35
N VAL A 86 0.50 1.77 -1.67
CA VAL A 86 -0.24 3.03 -1.76
C VAL A 86 -0.25 3.64 -0.36
N MET A 87 0.59 4.64 -0.16
CA MET A 87 0.76 5.32 1.12
C MET A 87 -0.10 6.59 1.16
N GLN A 88 -0.52 6.98 2.36
CA GLN A 88 -1.28 8.21 2.57
C GLN A 88 -0.51 9.45 2.08
N ASP A 89 0.80 9.48 2.28
CA ASP A 89 1.74 10.52 1.87
C ASP A 89 2.43 10.24 0.53
N GLY A 90 1.84 9.39 -0.30
CA GLY A 90 2.37 9.03 -1.61
C GLY A 90 2.66 10.24 -2.50
N PHE A 91 3.65 10.14 -3.38
CA PHE A 91 4.18 11.24 -4.17
C PHE A 91 3.79 11.15 -5.66
N ILE A 92 3.42 12.28 -6.24
CA ILE A 92 3.22 12.47 -7.68
C ILE A 92 4.43 13.22 -8.23
N PHE A 93 5.08 12.65 -9.24
CA PHE A 93 6.23 13.26 -9.91
C PHE A 93 5.75 14.39 -10.84
N SER A 94 6.60 15.42 -11.02
CA SER A 94 6.40 16.44 -12.06
C SER A 94 6.68 15.84 -13.44
N ASP A 95 5.75 15.05 -13.95
CA ASP A 95 5.84 14.30 -15.20
C ASP A 95 4.45 14.01 -15.77
N THR A 96 4.37 13.30 -16.88
CA THR A 96 3.10 12.87 -17.48
C THR A 96 2.32 11.93 -16.56
N ILE A 97 1.01 11.84 -16.78
CA ILE A 97 0.16 10.85 -16.11
C ILE A 97 0.67 9.44 -16.40
N ALA A 98 0.99 9.12 -17.65
CA ALA A 98 1.54 7.82 -18.03
C ALA A 98 2.80 7.49 -17.23
N ASN A 99 3.79 8.39 -17.18
CA ASN A 99 5.03 8.19 -16.46
C ASN A 99 4.82 8.07 -14.94
N ASN A 100 3.85 8.79 -14.39
CA ASN A 100 3.49 8.65 -12.98
C ASN A 100 2.92 7.27 -12.64
N ILE A 101 2.14 6.65 -13.54
CA ILE A 101 1.56 5.32 -13.33
C ILE A 101 2.60 4.23 -13.59
N THR A 102 3.36 4.33 -14.67
CA THR A 102 4.32 3.30 -15.10
C THR A 102 5.70 3.44 -14.45
N VAL A 103 5.91 4.52 -13.67
CA VAL A 103 7.21 4.86 -13.06
C VAL A 103 8.30 4.96 -14.13
N SER A 104 7.99 5.65 -15.23
CA SER A 104 8.90 5.91 -16.35
C SER A 104 9.48 4.64 -16.99
N GLU A 105 8.67 3.58 -17.09
CA GLU A 105 9.04 2.35 -17.82
C GLU A 105 9.33 2.70 -19.30
N GLU A 106 10.45 2.20 -19.85
CA GLU A 106 10.88 2.54 -21.22
C GLU A 106 9.87 2.09 -22.30
N GLN A 107 9.25 0.94 -22.07
CA GLN A 107 8.22 0.39 -22.96
C GLN A 107 6.90 0.21 -22.18
N ILE A 108 6.01 1.17 -22.35
CA ILE A 108 4.71 1.15 -21.67
C ILE A 108 3.81 0.09 -22.30
N ASP A 109 3.35 -0.86 -21.49
CA ASP A 109 2.27 -1.77 -21.85
C ASP A 109 0.92 -1.04 -21.77
N LEU A 110 0.36 -0.71 -22.93
CA LEU A 110 -0.88 0.07 -23.01
C LEU A 110 -2.10 -0.67 -22.45
N GLU A 111 -2.16 -1.99 -22.56
CA GLU A 111 -3.28 -2.78 -22.03
C GLU A 111 -3.21 -2.84 -20.50
N ARG A 112 -2.01 -3.02 -19.93
CA ARG A 112 -1.81 -2.91 -18.48
C ARG A 112 -2.13 -1.51 -17.96
N LEU A 113 -1.75 -0.47 -18.70
CA LEU A 113 -2.04 0.93 -18.33
C LEU A 113 -3.55 1.20 -18.32
N LYS A 114 -4.28 0.80 -19.36
CA LYS A 114 -5.74 0.91 -19.42
C LYS A 114 -6.41 0.13 -18.30
N HIS A 115 -5.96 -1.09 -18.03
CA HIS A 115 -6.47 -1.89 -16.91
C HIS A 115 -6.26 -1.20 -15.57
N ALA A 116 -5.06 -0.72 -15.30
CA ALA A 116 -4.72 -0.01 -14.05
C ALA A 116 -5.59 1.24 -13.84
N VAL A 117 -5.79 2.03 -14.89
CA VAL A 117 -6.62 3.23 -14.89
C VAL A 117 -8.10 2.90 -14.65
N THR A 118 -8.58 1.80 -15.20
CA THR A 118 -9.95 1.32 -14.98
C THR A 118 -10.15 0.84 -13.54
N VAL A 119 -9.24 0.05 -13.00
CA VAL A 119 -9.30 -0.42 -11.60
C VAL A 119 -9.30 0.77 -10.62
N ALA A 120 -8.49 1.77 -10.89
CA ALA A 120 -8.40 2.99 -10.07
C ALA A 120 -9.55 3.98 -10.29
N ASN A 121 -10.48 3.70 -11.20
CA ASN A 121 -11.61 4.55 -11.56
C ASN A 121 -11.20 6.01 -11.89
N ILE A 122 -10.13 6.17 -12.69
CA ILE A 122 -9.60 7.48 -13.06
C ILE A 122 -9.64 7.75 -14.57
N ARG A 123 -10.21 6.84 -15.34
CA ARG A 123 -10.25 6.92 -16.80
C ARG A 123 -10.94 8.18 -17.29
N ASP A 124 -12.14 8.49 -16.80
CA ASP A 124 -12.91 9.65 -17.23
C ASP A 124 -12.18 10.97 -16.99
N PHE A 125 -11.45 11.05 -15.88
CA PHE A 125 -10.60 12.22 -15.61
C PHE A 125 -9.51 12.35 -16.67
N ILE A 126 -8.80 11.26 -17.01
CA ILE A 126 -7.71 11.29 -17.99
C ILE A 126 -8.27 11.59 -19.39
N ASP A 127 -9.39 10.98 -19.77
CA ASP A 127 -10.04 11.19 -21.08
C ASP A 127 -10.59 12.63 -21.22
N SER A 128 -10.90 13.32 -20.12
CA SER A 128 -11.32 14.73 -20.13
C SER A 128 -10.20 15.72 -20.40
N LEU A 129 -8.95 15.31 -20.28
CA LEU A 129 -7.79 16.15 -20.45
C LEU A 129 -7.38 16.23 -21.94
N PRO A 130 -7.03 17.44 -22.47
CA PRO A 130 -6.68 17.60 -23.89
C PRO A 130 -5.54 16.71 -24.38
N LEU A 131 -4.56 16.42 -23.51
CA LEU A 131 -3.40 15.60 -23.81
C LEU A 131 -3.52 14.16 -23.23
N GLY A 132 -4.65 13.82 -22.57
CA GLY A 132 -4.89 12.51 -21.98
C GLY A 132 -3.73 12.06 -21.11
N TYR A 133 -3.19 10.87 -21.36
CA TYR A 133 -2.05 10.29 -20.63
C TYR A 133 -0.76 11.12 -20.72
N ASN A 134 -0.60 11.96 -21.74
CA ASN A 134 0.57 12.82 -21.92
C ASN A 134 0.47 14.14 -21.16
N THR A 135 -0.62 14.37 -20.43
CA THR A 135 -0.78 15.54 -19.58
C THR A 135 0.25 15.52 -18.47
N LYS A 136 1.05 16.59 -18.37
CA LYS A 136 1.98 16.80 -17.26
C LYS A 136 1.22 17.22 -16.02
N ILE A 137 1.52 16.57 -14.90
CA ILE A 137 0.95 16.84 -13.57
C ILE A 137 2.06 17.03 -12.54
N GLY A 138 1.71 17.43 -11.34
CA GLY A 138 2.66 17.71 -10.26
C GLY A 138 2.97 19.20 -10.16
N MET A 139 4.07 19.56 -9.50
CA MET A 139 4.40 20.98 -9.20
C MET A 139 4.64 21.85 -10.44
N GLU A 140 5.12 21.26 -11.53
CA GLU A 140 5.43 21.95 -12.79
C GLU A 140 4.35 21.73 -13.86
N GLY A 141 3.24 21.08 -13.52
CA GLY A 141 2.16 20.77 -14.44
C GLY A 141 0.79 21.12 -13.87
N ASN A 142 -0.25 20.47 -14.41
CA ASN A 142 -1.61 20.64 -13.92
C ASN A 142 -1.72 20.05 -12.51
N GLY A 143 -2.34 20.81 -11.60
CA GLY A 143 -2.66 20.34 -10.27
C GLY A 143 -3.66 19.19 -10.32
N VAL A 144 -3.56 18.28 -9.36
CA VAL A 144 -4.52 17.17 -9.17
C VAL A 144 -5.14 17.28 -7.78
N SER A 145 -6.43 16.94 -7.68
CA SER A 145 -7.09 16.86 -6.36
C SER A 145 -6.52 15.71 -5.52
N GLN A 146 -6.77 15.72 -4.22
CA GLN A 146 -6.33 14.62 -3.35
C GLN A 146 -6.95 13.27 -3.77
N GLY A 147 -8.22 13.25 -4.17
CA GLY A 147 -8.87 12.05 -4.69
C GLY A 147 -8.27 11.57 -6.01
N GLN A 148 -7.93 12.47 -6.93
CA GLN A 148 -7.24 12.14 -8.18
C GLN A 148 -5.83 11.61 -7.88
N LYS A 149 -5.10 12.23 -6.96
CA LYS A 149 -3.78 11.76 -6.52
C LYS A 149 -3.87 10.34 -5.98
N GLN A 150 -4.80 10.05 -5.07
CA GLN A 150 -4.97 8.69 -4.53
C GLN A 150 -5.27 7.67 -5.63
N ARG A 151 -6.16 7.99 -6.56
CA ARG A 151 -6.48 7.12 -7.69
C ARG A 151 -5.28 6.88 -8.61
N LEU A 152 -4.45 7.89 -8.86
CA LEU A 152 -3.19 7.72 -9.61
C LEU A 152 -2.21 6.80 -8.89
N LEU A 153 -2.08 6.91 -7.57
CA LEU A 153 -1.23 6.03 -6.76
C LEU A 153 -1.76 4.58 -6.76
N ILE A 154 -3.07 4.39 -6.72
CA ILE A 154 -3.70 3.07 -6.88
C ILE A 154 -3.40 2.51 -8.28
N ALA A 155 -3.57 3.30 -9.34
CA ALA A 155 -3.24 2.89 -10.70
C ALA A 155 -1.77 2.47 -10.85
N ARG A 156 -0.86 3.19 -10.22
CA ARG A 156 0.57 2.84 -10.15
C ARG A 156 0.80 1.45 -9.54
N ALA A 157 0.17 1.17 -8.41
CA ALA A 157 0.29 -0.13 -7.74
C ALA A 157 -0.33 -1.25 -8.59
N VAL A 158 -1.48 -1.01 -9.22
CA VAL A 158 -2.15 -1.98 -10.11
C VAL A 158 -1.31 -2.26 -11.36
N TYR A 159 -0.76 -1.21 -12.01
CA TYR A 159 0.11 -1.38 -13.18
C TYR A 159 1.33 -2.23 -12.86
N LYS A 160 1.95 -2.01 -11.70
CA LYS A 160 3.08 -2.81 -11.23
C LYS A 160 2.74 -4.29 -11.06
N ASN A 161 1.51 -4.60 -10.65
CA ASN A 161 1.00 -5.97 -10.44
C ASN A 161 1.87 -6.84 -9.50
N PRO A 162 2.19 -6.38 -8.29
CA PRO A 162 3.10 -7.06 -7.38
C PRO A 162 2.46 -8.29 -6.70
N GLU A 163 3.29 -9.15 -6.08
CA GLU A 163 2.84 -10.28 -5.26
C GLU A 163 2.32 -9.83 -3.89
N PHE A 164 2.95 -8.77 -3.32
CA PHE A 164 2.62 -8.19 -2.02
C PHE A 164 2.11 -6.78 -2.18
N LEU A 165 0.99 -6.45 -1.57
CA LEU A 165 0.36 -5.13 -1.65
C LEU A 165 0.17 -4.55 -0.26
N PHE A 166 0.53 -3.29 -0.10
CA PHE A 166 0.39 -2.55 1.14
C PHE A 166 -0.40 -1.26 0.88
N PHE A 167 -1.57 -1.14 1.51
CA PHE A 167 -2.41 0.04 1.40
C PHE A 167 -2.51 0.73 2.75
N ASP A 168 -2.03 1.96 2.84
CA ASP A 168 -2.14 2.80 4.03
C ASP A 168 -3.14 3.93 3.78
N GLU A 169 -4.38 3.72 4.23
CA GLU A 169 -5.48 4.68 4.11
C GLU A 169 -5.71 5.19 2.67
N ALA A 170 -5.55 4.32 1.69
CA ALA A 170 -5.51 4.67 0.27
C ALA A 170 -6.83 5.22 -0.30
N THR A 171 -7.92 5.17 0.44
CA THR A 171 -9.25 5.64 -0.02
C THR A 171 -9.80 6.83 0.79
N ASN A 172 -9.04 7.36 1.73
CA ASN A 172 -9.53 8.40 2.66
C ASN A 172 -10.01 9.69 2.00
N ALA A 173 -9.40 10.09 0.88
CA ALA A 173 -9.76 11.30 0.14
C ALA A 173 -10.82 11.06 -0.93
N LEU A 174 -11.39 9.84 -1.02
CA LEU A 174 -12.43 9.50 -1.99
C LEU A 174 -13.82 9.75 -1.41
N ASP A 175 -14.74 10.19 -2.26
CA ASP A 175 -16.16 10.19 -1.93
C ASP A 175 -16.71 8.75 -1.90
N ALA A 176 -17.87 8.56 -1.29
CA ALA A 176 -18.45 7.23 -1.03
C ALA A 176 -18.71 6.43 -2.31
N ASN A 177 -19.06 7.07 -3.43
CA ASN A 177 -19.35 6.40 -4.68
C ASN A 177 -18.06 5.88 -5.34
N ASN A 178 -17.05 6.75 -5.45
CA ASN A 178 -15.73 6.38 -5.95
C ASN A 178 -15.08 5.29 -5.09
N GLU A 179 -15.17 5.40 -3.76
CA GLU A 179 -14.65 4.40 -2.84
C GLU A 179 -15.29 3.03 -3.09
N LYS A 180 -16.61 2.96 -3.16
CA LYS A 180 -17.36 1.70 -3.37
C LYS A 180 -16.95 1.02 -4.68
N GLU A 181 -16.83 1.80 -5.75
CA GLU A 181 -16.47 1.28 -7.08
C GLU A 181 -15.03 0.79 -7.11
N ILE A 182 -14.10 1.59 -6.60
CA ILE A 182 -12.68 1.21 -6.49
C ILE A 182 -12.51 -0.02 -5.62
N MET A 183 -13.18 -0.11 -4.47
CA MET A 183 -13.11 -1.29 -3.60
C MET A 183 -13.65 -2.54 -4.30
N GLY A 184 -14.71 -2.42 -5.12
CA GLY A 184 -15.20 -3.52 -5.95
C GLY A 184 -14.15 -4.03 -6.95
N HIS A 185 -13.41 -3.13 -7.59
CA HIS A 185 -12.32 -3.48 -8.50
C HIS A 185 -11.10 -4.04 -7.76
N LEU A 186 -10.71 -3.43 -6.64
CA LEU A 186 -9.55 -3.85 -5.85
C LEU A 186 -9.75 -5.24 -5.24
N ASN A 187 -10.94 -5.59 -4.78
CA ASN A 187 -11.23 -6.92 -4.26
C ASN A 187 -10.99 -8.03 -5.30
N LYS A 188 -11.25 -7.75 -6.58
CA LYS A 188 -10.90 -8.66 -7.68
C LYS A 188 -9.39 -8.69 -7.93
N PHE A 189 -8.74 -7.54 -7.86
CA PHE A 189 -7.30 -7.41 -8.07
C PHE A 189 -6.48 -8.08 -6.95
N TYR A 190 -7.02 -8.14 -5.73
CA TYR A 190 -6.37 -8.78 -4.56
C TYR A 190 -6.29 -10.30 -4.67
N GLN A 191 -7.11 -10.92 -5.54
CA GLN A 191 -7.12 -12.37 -5.68
C GLN A 191 -5.75 -12.93 -6.01
N GLY A 192 -5.29 -13.89 -5.20
CA GLY A 192 -3.98 -14.51 -5.36
C GLY A 192 -2.79 -13.67 -4.90
N LYS A 193 -3.03 -12.53 -4.24
CA LYS A 193 -2.00 -11.64 -3.70
C LYS A 193 -2.06 -11.60 -2.18
N THR A 194 -0.91 -11.38 -1.56
CA THR A 194 -0.83 -11.09 -0.13
C THR A 194 -1.04 -9.59 0.08
N VAL A 195 -2.09 -9.22 0.79
CA VAL A 195 -2.51 -7.81 0.91
C VAL A 195 -2.59 -7.40 2.38
N VAL A 196 -1.99 -6.28 2.71
CA VAL A 196 -2.13 -5.62 4.01
C VAL A 196 -2.80 -4.28 3.79
N VAL A 197 -3.93 -4.07 4.44
CA VAL A 197 -4.71 -2.84 4.33
C VAL A 197 -4.84 -2.18 5.69
N VAL A 198 -4.34 -0.96 5.82
CA VAL A 198 -4.63 -0.10 6.97
C VAL A 198 -5.89 0.67 6.67
N ALA A 199 -6.92 0.48 7.46
CA ALA A 199 -8.25 1.02 7.21
C ALA A 199 -8.88 1.63 8.46
N HIS A 200 -9.62 2.72 8.24
CA HIS A 200 -10.51 3.34 9.23
C HIS A 200 -11.99 3.11 8.93
N ARG A 201 -12.32 2.63 7.72
CA ARG A 201 -13.69 2.45 7.27
C ARG A 201 -14.10 0.99 7.28
N LEU A 202 -15.30 0.71 7.80
CA LEU A 202 -15.86 -0.65 7.82
C LEU A 202 -15.93 -1.30 6.45
N SER A 203 -16.24 -0.53 5.40
CA SER A 203 -16.30 -1.01 4.01
C SER A 203 -15.01 -1.68 3.54
N THR A 204 -13.87 -1.20 4.01
CA THR A 204 -12.54 -1.75 3.67
C THR A 204 -12.24 -3.01 4.48
N VAL A 205 -12.77 -3.11 5.70
CA VAL A 205 -12.48 -4.21 6.64
C VAL A 205 -13.38 -5.43 6.42
N CYS A 206 -14.62 -5.22 5.96
CA CYS A 206 -15.63 -6.30 5.83
C CYS A 206 -15.23 -7.45 4.91
N ASN A 207 -14.32 -7.23 3.96
CA ASN A 207 -13.86 -8.22 3.00
C ASN A 207 -12.46 -8.79 3.33
N ALA A 208 -11.91 -8.46 4.49
CA ALA A 208 -10.62 -8.99 4.93
C ALA A 208 -10.76 -10.44 5.41
N ASP A 209 -9.77 -11.26 5.10
CA ASP A 209 -9.66 -12.63 5.61
C ASP A 209 -9.21 -12.65 7.08
N LYS A 210 -8.45 -11.63 7.48
CA LYS A 210 -7.94 -11.45 8.84
C LYS A 210 -8.04 -9.98 9.23
N ILE A 211 -8.46 -9.70 10.45
CA ILE A 211 -8.50 -8.36 11.04
C ILE A 211 -7.58 -8.34 12.25
N VAL A 212 -6.72 -7.34 12.31
CA VAL A 212 -5.76 -7.13 13.41
C VAL A 212 -6.04 -5.77 14.04
N VAL A 213 -6.27 -5.75 15.32
CA VAL A 213 -6.46 -4.51 16.08
C VAL A 213 -5.15 -4.11 16.73
N LEU A 214 -4.65 -2.94 16.35
CA LEU A 214 -3.44 -2.33 16.92
C LEU A 214 -3.84 -1.20 17.87
N ASP A 215 -3.41 -1.29 19.11
CA ASP A 215 -3.62 -0.26 20.12
C ASP A 215 -2.30 0.09 20.82
N LYS A 216 -1.97 1.39 20.81
CA LYS A 216 -0.77 1.94 21.46
C LYS A 216 0.51 1.12 21.19
N GLY A 217 0.70 0.73 19.94
CA GLY A 217 1.86 -0.02 19.50
C GLY A 217 1.86 -1.52 19.81
N LYS A 218 0.74 -2.08 20.25
CA LYS A 218 0.60 -3.51 20.59
C LYS A 218 -0.58 -4.14 19.85
N ILE A 219 -0.50 -5.44 19.56
CA ILE A 219 -1.64 -6.19 19.08
C ILE A 219 -2.62 -6.37 20.25
N ALA A 220 -3.83 -5.81 20.08
CA ALA A 220 -4.88 -5.93 21.07
C ALA A 220 -5.78 -7.12 20.80
N GLU A 221 -6.06 -7.42 19.51
CA GLU A 221 -6.96 -8.48 19.07
C GLU A 221 -6.61 -8.94 17.65
N GLU A 222 -6.88 -10.21 17.34
CA GLU A 222 -6.76 -10.79 16.00
C GLU A 222 -8.02 -11.60 15.61
#